data_eb876683b9d437bb54983b863247a62e
#
_entry.id   eb876683b9d437bb54983b863247a62e
#
_cell.length_a   1.000
_cell.length_b   1.000
_cell.length_c   1.000
_cell.angle_alpha   90.00
_cell.angle_beta   90.00
_cell.angle_gamma   90.00
#
_symmetry.space_group_name_H-M   'P 1'
#
loop_
_entity.id
_entity.type
_entity.pdbx_description
1 polymer ?
#
loop_
_entity_poly.entity_id
_entity_poly.type
_entity_poly.pdbx_seq_one_letter_code
_entity_poly.pdbx_strand_id
1 'polypeptide(L)'
;MSGILTSAGSFSILARHLNTNMSIKSTIAAVAASPFLLAGAAFAGPYVNVESNLSYPDGDYSSATTEVHIGYEGGEGKVAYYVQGGPSLNHAESTDDTETEFSGKVGLSVAATESLGVYGELSGASNGEDSDGDNIVDWGAKLGAKFTF
;
A
#
# COMPACT_ATOMS: atom_id res chain seq x y z
N MET A 1 -44.69 26.18 -61.15
CA MET A 1 -44.22 27.20 -60.21
C MET A 1 -43.54 26.51 -59.14
N SER A 2 -42.22 26.63 -59.17
CA SER A 2 -41.28 25.89 -58.41
C SER A 2 -41.01 26.51 -57.03
N GLY A 3 -40.95 25.71 -56.01
CA GLY A 3 -40.40 26.10 -54.71
C GLY A 3 -39.31 25.11 -54.30
N ILE A 4 -38.08 25.53 -54.43
CA ILE A 4 -36.90 24.79 -54.01
C ILE A 4 -36.69 25.10 -52.51
N LEU A 5 -36.81 24.10 -51.65
CA LEU A 5 -36.43 24.19 -50.25
C LEU A 5 -35.08 23.53 -50.07
N THR A 6 -34.08 24.36 -49.88
CA THR A 6 -32.71 23.98 -49.51
C THR A 6 -32.68 23.64 -48.02
N SER A 7 -32.52 22.37 -47.70
CA SER A 7 -32.28 21.93 -46.34
C SER A 7 -30.79 22.05 -46.01
N ALA A 8 -30.44 23.03 -45.20
CA ALA A 8 -29.11 23.17 -44.63
C ALA A 8 -28.98 22.17 -43.48
N GLY A 9 -28.21 21.12 -43.68
CA GLY A 9 -27.84 20.16 -42.63
C GLY A 9 -26.94 20.82 -41.61
N SER A 10 -27.45 21.04 -40.42
CA SER A 10 -26.63 21.40 -39.25
C SER A 10 -25.78 20.20 -38.83
N PHE A 11 -24.51 20.29 -39.14
CA PHE A 11 -23.49 19.38 -38.58
C PHE A 11 -23.21 19.83 -37.14
N SER A 12 -23.95 19.26 -36.21
CA SER A 12 -23.66 19.43 -34.77
C SER A 12 -22.48 18.54 -34.41
N ILE A 13 -21.30 19.15 -34.39
CA ILE A 13 -20.11 18.52 -33.83
C ILE A 13 -20.32 18.48 -32.33
N LEU A 14 -20.75 17.32 -31.85
CA LEU A 14 -20.80 17.02 -30.40
C LEU A 14 -19.37 16.89 -29.89
N ALA A 15 -18.78 18.01 -29.48
CA ALA A 15 -17.54 18.03 -28.73
C ALA A 15 -17.82 17.34 -27.40
N ARG A 16 -17.53 16.03 -27.32
CA ARG A 16 -17.44 15.32 -26.06
C ARG A 16 -16.27 15.95 -25.28
N HIS A 17 -16.61 16.80 -24.36
CA HIS A 17 -15.72 17.15 -23.27
C HIS A 17 -15.41 15.85 -22.50
N LEU A 18 -14.26 15.28 -22.79
CA LEU A 18 -13.64 14.31 -21.91
C LEU A 18 -13.19 15.07 -20.66
N ASN A 19 -14.11 15.21 -19.72
CA ASN A 19 -13.80 15.69 -18.39
C ASN A 19 -13.04 14.57 -17.69
N THR A 20 -11.75 14.46 -17.98
CA THR A 20 -10.84 13.59 -17.27
C THR A 20 -10.55 14.25 -15.93
N ASN A 21 -11.53 14.21 -15.03
CA ASN A 21 -11.25 14.40 -13.61
C ASN A 21 -10.43 13.19 -13.17
N MET A 22 -9.14 13.23 -13.43
CA MET A 22 -8.18 12.44 -12.67
C MET A 22 -8.20 12.99 -11.25
N SER A 23 -9.16 12.51 -10.46
CA SER A 23 -9.06 12.59 -9.01
C SER A 23 -7.82 11.76 -8.64
N ILE A 24 -6.70 12.44 -8.49
CA ILE A 24 -5.56 11.91 -7.76
C ILE A 24 -6.07 11.83 -6.32
N LYS A 25 -6.72 10.72 -5.99
CA LYS A 25 -6.94 10.35 -4.61
C LYS A 25 -5.56 10.13 -4.06
N SER A 26 -5.05 11.13 -3.36
CA SER A 26 -3.84 11.03 -2.58
C SER A 26 -4.12 10.02 -1.48
N THR A 27 -3.91 8.75 -1.76
CA THR A 27 -3.77 7.75 -0.71
C THR A 27 -2.45 8.09 -0.03
N ILE A 28 -2.51 8.92 0.99
CA ILE A 28 -1.43 9.06 1.94
C ILE A 28 -1.48 7.74 2.73
N ALA A 29 -0.87 6.70 2.16
CA ALA A 29 -0.49 5.56 2.96
C ALA A 29 0.50 6.10 3.97
N ALA A 30 0.08 6.18 5.23
CA ALA A 30 0.99 6.44 6.33
C ALA A 30 2.01 5.30 6.32
N VAL A 31 3.17 5.56 5.77
CA VAL A 31 4.28 4.63 5.77
C VAL A 31 4.82 4.65 7.19
N ALA A 32 4.27 3.79 8.05
CA ALA A 32 4.94 3.45 9.29
C ALA A 32 6.28 2.81 8.88
N ALA A 33 7.34 3.60 8.97
CA ALA A 33 8.69 3.07 8.83
C ALA A 33 8.88 2.12 10.01
N SER A 34 8.92 0.82 9.72
CA SER A 34 9.29 -0.17 10.73
C SER A 34 10.61 0.28 11.35
N PRO A 35 10.68 0.51 12.66
CA PRO A 35 11.89 1.04 13.31
C PRO A 35 13.10 0.08 13.26
N PHE A 36 12.88 -1.12 12.78
CA PHE A 36 13.87 -2.19 12.73
C PHE A 36 15.01 -2.01 11.73
N LEU A 37 14.86 -1.15 10.75
CA LEU A 37 15.90 -0.95 9.73
C LEU A 37 17.15 -0.21 10.22
N LEU A 38 17.28 0.01 11.53
CA LEU A 38 18.36 0.83 12.09
C LEU A 38 19.10 0.22 13.27
N ALA A 39 18.60 -0.82 13.88
CA ALA A 39 19.40 -1.58 14.79
C ALA A 39 20.40 -2.37 13.95
N GLY A 40 21.63 -1.94 13.92
CA GLY A 40 22.71 -2.77 13.43
C GLY A 40 22.56 -4.16 14.04
N ALA A 41 22.92 -5.20 13.35
CA ALA A 41 22.70 -6.65 13.53
C ALA A 41 22.89 -7.23 14.98
N ALA A 42 22.43 -6.54 16.00
CA ALA A 42 22.58 -6.93 17.41
C ALA A 42 21.45 -7.86 17.90
N PHE A 43 20.35 -7.96 17.16
CA PHE A 43 19.19 -8.75 17.57
C PHE A 43 18.71 -9.64 16.43
N ALA A 44 19.44 -10.73 16.16
CA ALA A 44 18.91 -11.79 15.33
C ALA A 44 18.01 -12.69 16.19
N GLY A 45 16.76 -12.91 15.78
CA GLY A 45 15.88 -13.80 16.54
C GLY A 45 14.39 -13.62 16.22
N PRO A 46 13.57 -14.43 16.89
CA PRO A 46 12.11 -14.30 16.79
C PRO A 46 11.61 -13.05 17.52
N TYR A 47 10.55 -12.43 16.95
CA TYR A 47 9.91 -11.26 17.55
C TYR A 47 8.39 -11.27 17.31
N VAL A 48 7.69 -10.41 18.03
CA VAL A 48 6.28 -10.08 17.77
C VAL A 48 6.21 -8.61 17.42
N ASN A 49 5.52 -8.30 16.32
CA ASN A 49 5.25 -6.94 15.87
C ASN A 49 3.75 -6.66 15.95
N VAL A 50 3.40 -5.51 16.51
CA VAL A 50 2.03 -4.98 16.47
C VAL A 50 2.08 -3.60 15.82
N GLU A 51 1.38 -3.45 14.71
CA GLU A 51 1.38 -2.23 13.91
C GLU A 51 -0.06 -1.81 13.61
N SER A 52 -0.35 -0.53 13.73
CA SER A 52 -1.65 0.02 13.31
C SER A 52 -1.44 1.15 12.32
N ASN A 53 -2.03 1.00 11.14
CA ASN A 53 -2.02 1.97 10.06
C ASN A 53 -3.41 2.60 9.95
N LEU A 54 -3.48 3.91 10.08
CA LEU A 54 -4.71 4.67 10.00
C LEU A 54 -4.71 5.51 8.73
N SER A 55 -5.85 5.58 8.06
CA SER A 55 -6.04 6.36 6.84
C SER A 55 -6.99 7.52 7.07
N TYR A 56 -6.56 8.72 6.66
CA TYR A 56 -7.30 9.98 6.79
C TYR A 56 -7.33 10.72 5.45
N PRO A 57 -8.08 10.23 4.45
CA PRO A 57 -8.25 10.99 3.21
C PRO A 57 -8.96 12.31 3.51
N ASP A 58 -8.39 13.41 2.98
CA ASP A 58 -8.92 14.78 3.17
C ASP A 58 -9.03 15.24 4.64
N GLY A 59 -8.39 14.54 5.56
CA GLY A 59 -8.36 14.88 6.99
C GLY A 59 -9.38 14.12 7.85
N ASP A 60 -10.32 13.42 7.24
CA ASP A 60 -11.30 12.61 7.94
C ASP A 60 -10.83 11.16 8.08
N TYR A 61 -11.14 10.54 9.22
CA TYR A 61 -10.85 9.13 9.42
C TYR A 61 -11.62 8.29 8.39
N SER A 62 -10.98 7.28 7.83
CA SER A 62 -11.57 6.40 6.82
C SER A 62 -11.43 4.92 7.17
N SER A 63 -10.25 4.52 7.61
CA SER A 63 -9.99 3.12 7.94
C SER A 63 -8.80 2.96 8.87
N ALA A 64 -8.75 1.82 9.53
CA ALA A 64 -7.60 1.36 10.30
C ALA A 64 -7.29 -0.09 9.97
N THR A 65 -6.02 -0.39 9.77
CA THR A 65 -5.51 -1.76 9.67
C THR A 65 -4.58 -2.02 10.83
N THR A 66 -4.90 -3.00 11.67
CA THR A 66 -4.06 -3.42 12.78
C THR A 66 -3.53 -4.82 12.52
N GLU A 67 -2.21 -4.96 12.44
CA GLU A 67 -1.51 -6.21 12.18
C GLU A 67 -0.82 -6.72 13.45
N VAL A 68 -0.93 -8.01 13.71
CA VAL A 68 -0.21 -8.70 14.78
C VAL A 68 0.60 -9.82 14.14
N HIS A 69 1.90 -9.62 14.01
CA HIS A 69 2.80 -10.54 13.31
C HIS A 69 3.76 -11.22 14.26
N ILE A 70 4.01 -12.48 14.01
CA ILE A 70 5.20 -13.19 14.51
C ILE A 70 6.23 -13.16 13.40
N GLY A 71 7.46 -12.83 13.73
CA GLY A 71 8.53 -12.71 12.75
C GLY A 71 9.85 -13.25 13.24
N TYR A 72 10.77 -13.31 12.33
CA TYR A 72 12.17 -13.57 12.57
C TYR A 72 13.01 -12.54 11.82
N GLU A 73 13.95 -11.94 12.51
CA GLU A 73 14.92 -11.03 11.91
C GLU A 73 16.34 -11.56 12.09
N GLY A 74 17.20 -11.17 11.19
CA GLY A 74 18.60 -11.53 11.22
C GLY A 74 19.44 -10.65 10.33
N GLY A 75 20.74 -10.86 10.37
CA GLY A 75 21.66 -10.12 9.53
C GLY A 75 23.10 -10.46 9.84
N GLU A 76 23.98 -10.13 8.91
CA GLU A 76 25.41 -10.24 9.04
C GLU A 76 26.10 -9.06 8.35
N GLY A 77 27.02 -8.43 9.06
CA GLY A 77 27.79 -7.32 8.52
C GLY A 77 26.91 -6.12 8.16
N LYS A 78 26.77 -5.85 6.86
CA LYS A 78 26.01 -4.72 6.33
C LYS A 78 24.60 -5.08 5.89
N VAL A 79 24.21 -6.33 5.99
CA VAL A 79 22.93 -6.83 5.51
C VAL A 79 22.06 -7.23 6.69
N ALA A 80 20.80 -6.76 6.71
CA ALA A 80 19.79 -7.21 7.64
C ALA A 80 18.53 -7.61 6.86
N TYR A 81 17.83 -8.61 7.38
CA TYR A 81 16.58 -9.11 6.78
C TYR A 81 15.57 -9.45 7.87
N TYR A 82 14.32 -9.48 7.47
CA TYR A 82 13.25 -10.01 8.30
C TYR A 82 12.17 -10.67 7.45
N VAL A 83 11.42 -11.55 8.11
CA VAL A 83 10.19 -12.13 7.62
C VAL A 83 9.17 -12.14 8.76
N GLN A 84 7.94 -11.73 8.47
CA GLN A 84 6.89 -11.73 9.48
C GLN A 84 5.53 -12.02 8.85
N GLY A 85 4.59 -12.52 9.66
CA GLY A 85 3.23 -12.75 9.21
C GLY A 85 2.30 -13.04 10.38
N GLY A 86 1.01 -12.85 10.14
CA GLY A 86 -0.03 -13.06 11.11
C GLY A 86 -1.35 -12.40 10.75
N PRO A 87 -2.31 -12.38 11.69
CA PRO A 87 -3.61 -11.76 11.47
C PRO A 87 -3.52 -10.24 11.30
N SER A 88 -4.39 -9.74 10.43
CA SER A 88 -4.65 -8.34 10.15
C SER A 88 -6.13 -8.05 10.38
N LEU A 89 -6.43 -7.01 11.14
CA LEU A 89 -7.78 -6.51 11.40
C LEU A 89 -7.98 -5.23 10.62
N ASN A 90 -8.87 -5.25 9.65
CA ASN A 90 -9.22 -4.10 8.82
C ASN A 90 -10.57 -3.56 9.25
N HIS A 91 -10.61 -2.33 9.73
CA HIS A 91 -11.83 -1.62 10.07
C HIS A 91 -12.05 -0.48 9.09
N ALA A 92 -13.23 -0.42 8.47
CA ALA A 92 -13.63 0.65 7.57
C ALA A 92 -14.81 1.42 8.15
N GLU A 93 -14.70 2.75 8.28
CA GLU A 93 -15.74 3.60 8.82
C GLU A 93 -17.02 3.55 7.95
N SER A 94 -16.87 3.45 6.63
CA SER A 94 -17.99 3.48 5.70
C SER A 94 -19.00 2.33 5.86
N THR A 95 -18.57 1.19 6.41
CA THR A 95 -19.41 0.00 6.63
C THR A 95 -19.60 -0.31 8.10
N ASP A 96 -18.82 0.32 8.99
CA ASP A 96 -18.71 -0.01 10.42
C ASP A 96 -18.40 -1.50 10.66
N ASP A 97 -17.74 -2.13 9.68
CA ASP A 97 -17.36 -3.53 9.71
C ASP A 97 -15.87 -3.69 10.00
N THR A 98 -15.55 -4.80 10.67
CA THR A 98 -14.16 -5.22 10.90
C THR A 98 -13.95 -6.59 10.27
N GLU A 99 -13.05 -6.66 9.32
CA GLU A 99 -12.65 -7.90 8.65
C GLU A 99 -11.33 -8.41 9.21
N THR A 100 -11.23 -9.74 9.31
CA THR A 100 -9.98 -10.39 9.73
C THR A 100 -9.36 -11.08 8.53
N GLU A 101 -8.14 -10.70 8.21
CA GLU A 101 -7.35 -11.20 7.12
C GLU A 101 -6.03 -11.77 7.63
N PHE A 102 -5.22 -12.30 6.74
CA PHE A 102 -3.84 -12.66 7.00
C PHE A 102 -2.92 -11.81 6.15
N SER A 103 -1.87 -11.28 6.78
CA SER A 103 -0.84 -10.52 6.08
C SER A 103 0.56 -11.03 6.41
N GLY A 104 1.50 -10.68 5.54
CA GLY A 104 2.90 -11.01 5.73
C GLY A 104 3.82 -10.04 5.01
N LYS A 105 5.02 -9.90 5.56
CA LYS A 105 6.04 -8.97 5.03
C LYS A 105 7.40 -9.66 5.03
N VAL A 106 8.19 -9.37 4.01
CA VAL A 106 9.61 -9.73 3.96
C VAL A 106 10.41 -8.49 3.58
N GLY A 107 11.46 -8.22 4.33
CA GLY A 107 12.28 -7.04 4.12
C GLY A 107 13.77 -7.37 4.12
N LEU A 108 14.50 -6.56 3.36
CA LEU A 108 15.95 -6.58 3.26
C LEU A 108 16.48 -5.15 3.36
N SER A 109 17.56 -4.96 4.11
CA SER A 109 18.29 -3.70 4.14
C SER A 109 19.79 -3.93 4.00
N VAL A 110 20.45 -2.96 3.37
CA VAL A 110 21.90 -2.99 3.16
C VAL A 110 22.47 -1.64 3.53
N ALA A 111 23.44 -1.62 4.45
CA ALA A 111 24.26 -0.45 4.73
C ALA A 111 25.28 -0.25 3.59
N ALA A 112 24.95 0.57 2.60
CA ALA A 112 25.79 0.83 1.44
C ALA A 112 27.09 1.57 1.84
N THR A 113 26.97 2.54 2.76
CA THR A 113 28.08 3.25 3.41
C THR A 113 27.79 3.41 4.90
N GLU A 114 28.67 4.08 5.65
CA GLU A 114 28.43 4.42 7.07
C GLU A 114 27.24 5.36 7.26
N SER A 115 26.93 6.16 6.25
CA SER A 115 25.85 7.17 6.28
C SER A 115 24.70 6.89 5.32
N LEU A 116 24.73 5.82 4.52
CA LEU A 116 23.67 5.48 3.58
C LEU A 116 23.24 4.03 3.74
N GLY A 117 22.00 3.82 4.09
CA GLY A 117 21.31 2.52 4.02
C GLY A 117 20.26 2.52 2.91
N VAL A 118 20.13 1.40 2.22
CA VAL A 118 19.04 1.14 1.28
C VAL A 118 18.22 -0.04 1.77
N TYR A 119 16.91 -0.02 1.51
CA TYR A 119 16.02 -1.09 1.95
C TYR A 119 14.92 -1.37 0.95
N GLY A 120 14.42 -2.59 0.98
CA GLY A 120 13.25 -3.03 0.26
C GLY A 120 12.36 -3.92 1.11
N GLU A 121 11.07 -3.87 0.88
CA GLU A 121 10.05 -4.69 1.53
C GLU A 121 9.04 -5.15 0.48
N LEU A 122 8.63 -6.40 0.58
CA LEU A 122 7.48 -6.94 -0.12
C LEU A 122 6.46 -7.37 0.93
N SER A 123 5.19 -7.08 0.68
CA SER A 123 4.08 -7.46 1.54
C SER A 123 2.99 -8.14 0.73
N GLY A 124 2.20 -8.97 1.39
CA GLY A 124 1.00 -9.57 0.84
C GLY A 124 -0.06 -9.63 1.94
N ALA A 125 -1.31 -9.39 1.56
CA ALA A 125 -2.46 -9.55 2.45
C ALA A 125 -3.57 -10.32 1.72
N SER A 126 -4.23 -11.25 2.40
CA SER A 126 -5.42 -11.90 1.86
C SER A 126 -6.57 -10.88 1.80
N ASN A 127 -7.34 -10.88 0.72
CA ASN A 127 -8.44 -9.95 0.50
C ASN A 127 -9.69 -10.72 0.03
N GLY A 128 -10.13 -11.67 0.86
CA GLY A 128 -11.30 -12.48 0.56
C GLY A 128 -11.10 -13.47 -0.61
N GLU A 129 -12.22 -13.85 -1.21
CA GLU A 129 -12.28 -14.75 -2.36
C GLU A 129 -12.89 -14.00 -3.56
N ASP A 130 -12.47 -14.35 -4.76
CA ASP A 130 -13.08 -13.86 -5.99
C ASP A 130 -14.40 -14.60 -6.31
N SER A 131 -15.03 -14.24 -7.44
CA SER A 131 -16.29 -14.86 -7.88
C SER A 131 -16.17 -16.35 -8.23
N ASP A 132 -14.97 -16.85 -8.42
CA ASP A 132 -14.66 -18.24 -8.74
C ASP A 132 -14.26 -19.04 -7.48
N GLY A 133 -14.16 -18.37 -6.32
CA GLY A 133 -13.78 -18.94 -5.03
C GLY A 133 -12.28 -19.04 -4.81
N ASP A 134 -11.49 -18.36 -5.61
CA ASP A 134 -10.05 -18.28 -5.43
C ASP A 134 -9.67 -17.15 -4.47
N ASN A 135 -8.72 -17.42 -3.57
CA ASN A 135 -8.23 -16.42 -2.64
C ASN A 135 -7.53 -15.27 -3.37
N ILE A 136 -7.97 -14.06 -3.13
CA ILE A 136 -7.31 -12.85 -3.61
C ILE A 136 -6.18 -12.49 -2.65
N VAL A 137 -5.04 -12.10 -3.20
CA VAL A 137 -3.91 -11.59 -2.43
C VAL A 137 -3.47 -10.25 -2.98
N ASP A 138 -3.56 -9.23 -2.14
CA ASP A 138 -3.05 -7.90 -2.45
C ASP A 138 -1.55 -7.84 -2.16
N TRP A 139 -0.78 -7.39 -3.13
CA TRP A 139 0.67 -7.29 -3.03
C TRP A 139 1.12 -5.84 -2.92
N GLY A 140 2.07 -5.62 -2.02
CA GLY A 140 2.72 -4.33 -1.84
C GLY A 140 4.24 -4.43 -1.99
N ALA A 141 4.86 -3.34 -2.42
CA ALA A 141 6.31 -3.22 -2.44
C ALA A 141 6.73 -1.83 -1.96
N LYS A 142 7.80 -1.79 -1.16
CA LYS A 142 8.39 -0.56 -0.64
C LYS A 142 9.89 -0.58 -0.92
N LEU A 143 10.41 0.53 -1.42
CA LEU A 143 11.85 0.75 -1.59
C LEU A 143 12.21 2.09 -0.98
N GLY A 144 13.34 2.16 -0.30
CA GLY A 144 13.77 3.40 0.31
C GLY A 144 15.27 3.48 0.55
N ALA A 145 15.68 4.69 0.82
CA ALA A 145 17.05 4.98 1.25
C ALA A 145 17.02 5.88 2.48
N LYS A 146 17.93 5.62 3.41
CA LYS A 146 18.10 6.40 4.62
C LYS A 146 19.51 6.97 4.68
N PHE A 147 19.58 8.28 4.87
CA PHE A 147 20.81 9.00 5.14
C PHE A 147 20.91 9.34 6.63
N THR A 148 22.08 9.09 7.21
CA THR A 148 22.43 9.45 8.59
C THR A 148 23.57 10.47 8.54
N PHE A 149 23.46 11.58 9.26
CA PHE A 149 24.42 12.69 9.31
C PHE A 149 25.13 12.71 10.64
#